data_888c6eb6a429e299037768fbfa386cb3
#
_entry.id   888c6eb6a429e299037768fbfa386cb3
#
_cell.length_a   1.000
_cell.length_b   1.000
_cell.length_c   1.000
_cell.angle_alpha   90.00
_cell.angle_beta   90.00
_cell.angle_gamma   90.00
#
_symmetry.space_group_name_H-M   'P 1'
#
loop_
_entity.id
_entity.type
_entity.pdbx_description
1 polymer ?
#
loop_
_entity_poly.entity_id
_entity_poly.type
_entity_poly.pdbx_seq_one_letter_code
_entity_poly.pdbx_strand_id
1 'polypeptide(L)'
;MQRAVLSPLGMTLSTFVLPEGATNVAQSFNEHGGEAILYNFSAPAAASLYTSAADLTQFLQANVAGENGTLPGRGVLTPEALAEMRRPHAYQYGAEIWGLGTILYAPNNADGFVVGHDGSNTPAINTSARIDPATGDGIILLETGNARLATDIAGEWVFWNTGNVDLFVLLADTQSAFPILVAGWIAIFIGATVLSGLVLLRRRRRRSA
;
A
#
# COMPACT_ATOMS: atom_id res chain seq x y z
N MET A 1 8.34 21.70 -2.19
CA MET A 1 8.15 20.55 -3.09
C MET A 1 8.32 20.95 -4.56
N GLN A 2 7.53 21.89 -5.12
CA GLN A 2 7.58 22.20 -6.56
C GLN A 2 9.00 22.41 -7.10
N ARG A 3 9.75 23.38 -6.56
CA ARG A 3 11.11 23.70 -7.01
C ARG A 3 12.18 22.69 -6.62
N ALA A 4 11.97 21.96 -5.53
CA ALA A 4 12.99 21.07 -4.98
C ALA A 4 12.86 19.61 -5.45
N VAL A 5 11.69 19.20 -5.90
CA VAL A 5 11.39 17.80 -6.29
C VAL A 5 10.70 17.72 -7.63
N LEU A 6 9.49 18.29 -7.76
CA LEU A 6 8.66 18.06 -8.94
C LEU A 6 9.31 18.60 -10.22
N SER A 7 9.79 19.85 -10.20
CA SER A 7 10.42 20.46 -11.38
C SER A 7 11.74 19.79 -11.78
N PRO A 8 12.68 19.47 -10.85
CA PRO A 8 13.90 18.74 -11.20
C PRO A 8 13.64 17.34 -11.77
N LEU A 9 12.56 16.67 -11.34
CA LEU A 9 12.17 15.36 -11.89
C LEU A 9 11.34 15.44 -13.17
N GLY A 10 11.02 16.63 -13.66
CA GLY A 10 10.21 16.80 -14.86
C GLY A 10 8.72 16.51 -14.67
N MET A 11 8.23 16.48 -13.43
CA MET A 11 6.83 16.23 -13.08
C MET A 11 5.98 17.49 -13.31
N THR A 12 5.73 17.79 -14.57
CA THR A 12 5.12 19.05 -15.00
C THR A 12 3.60 19.12 -14.81
N LEU A 13 2.94 17.97 -14.71
CA LEU A 13 1.51 17.84 -14.45
C LEU A 13 1.17 17.65 -12.98
N SER A 14 2.17 17.71 -12.10
CA SER A 14 2.00 17.48 -10.66
C SER A 14 1.94 18.79 -9.89
N THR A 15 0.97 18.87 -8.97
CA THR A 15 0.76 20.05 -8.13
C THR A 15 0.12 19.68 -6.79
N PHE A 16 0.37 20.50 -5.75
CA PHE A 16 -0.33 20.41 -4.47
C PHE A 16 -1.53 21.37 -4.37
N VAL A 17 -1.73 22.21 -5.39
CA VAL A 17 -2.85 23.15 -5.44
C VAL A 17 -3.40 23.14 -6.87
N LEU A 18 -4.62 22.65 -7.02
CA LEU A 18 -5.29 22.72 -8.31
C LEU A 18 -5.62 24.17 -8.65
N PRO A 19 -5.33 24.62 -9.88
CA PRO A 19 -5.85 25.89 -10.38
C PRO A 19 -7.37 25.92 -10.36
N GLU A 20 -7.95 27.09 -10.13
CA GLU A 20 -9.38 27.28 -10.25
C GLU A 20 -9.85 26.95 -11.69
N GLY A 21 -10.90 26.15 -11.81
CA GLY A 21 -11.43 25.71 -13.10
C GLY A 21 -10.60 24.63 -13.78
N ALA A 22 -9.68 23.94 -13.09
CA ALA A 22 -8.94 22.80 -13.66
C ALA A 22 -9.91 21.72 -14.15
N THR A 23 -9.82 21.38 -15.45
CA THR A 23 -10.67 20.36 -16.09
C THR A 23 -9.95 19.05 -16.33
N ASN A 24 -8.63 19.02 -16.20
CA ASN A 24 -7.81 17.82 -16.38
C ASN A 24 -7.60 17.09 -15.04
N VAL A 25 -8.70 16.76 -14.37
CA VAL A 25 -8.71 16.02 -13.10
C VAL A 25 -9.66 14.86 -13.27
N ALA A 26 -9.22 13.66 -12.90
CA ALA A 26 -10.08 12.48 -12.94
C ALA A 26 -11.29 12.66 -12.01
N GLN A 27 -12.46 12.24 -12.46
CA GLN A 27 -13.66 12.21 -11.63
C GLN A 27 -13.46 11.24 -10.47
N SER A 28 -13.83 11.66 -9.28
CA SER A 28 -13.81 10.81 -8.10
C SER A 28 -15.12 10.07 -7.91
N PHE A 29 -15.04 8.80 -7.51
CA PHE A 29 -16.19 7.95 -7.24
C PHE A 29 -16.09 7.36 -5.83
N ASN A 30 -17.24 7.07 -5.22
CA ASN A 30 -17.32 6.28 -3.99
C ASN A 30 -17.39 4.77 -4.31
N GLU A 31 -17.34 3.93 -3.28
CA GLU A 31 -17.38 2.47 -3.41
C GLU A 31 -18.67 1.90 -4.02
N HIS A 32 -19.71 2.72 -4.16
CA HIS A 32 -20.98 2.34 -4.79
C HIS A 32 -21.09 2.84 -6.24
N GLY A 33 -20.01 3.39 -6.80
CA GLY A 33 -19.97 3.91 -8.16
C GLY A 33 -20.65 5.28 -8.35
N GLY A 34 -21.08 5.92 -7.27
CA GLY A 34 -21.61 7.28 -7.30
C GLY A 34 -20.49 8.31 -7.37
N GLU A 35 -20.70 9.41 -8.11
CA GLU A 35 -19.76 10.54 -8.12
C GLU A 35 -19.54 11.07 -6.71
N ALA A 36 -18.30 11.43 -6.42
CA ALA A 36 -17.89 11.90 -5.12
C ALA A 36 -17.07 13.20 -5.21
N ILE A 37 -17.11 13.98 -4.15
CA ILE A 37 -16.34 15.22 -4.06
C ILE A 37 -14.96 14.91 -3.51
N LEU A 38 -13.93 15.47 -4.15
CA LEU A 38 -12.56 15.44 -3.63
C LEU A 38 -12.46 16.35 -2.41
N TYR A 39 -11.95 15.82 -1.31
CA TYR A 39 -11.73 16.57 -0.09
C TYR A 39 -10.40 17.33 -0.12
N ASN A 40 -10.39 18.52 0.46
CA ASN A 40 -9.17 19.22 0.77
C ASN A 40 -8.64 18.75 2.13
N PHE A 41 -7.42 18.25 2.14
CA PHE A 41 -6.81 17.74 3.36
C PHE A 41 -5.98 18.81 4.07
N SER A 42 -6.05 18.82 5.41
CA SER A 42 -5.31 19.77 6.25
C SER A 42 -3.78 19.54 6.23
N ALA A 43 -3.35 18.36 5.79
CA ALA A 43 -1.94 17.99 5.63
C ALA A 43 -1.59 17.81 4.13
N PRO A 44 -1.48 18.88 3.35
CA PRO A 44 -1.34 18.78 1.90
C PRO A 44 -0.09 17.99 1.46
N ALA A 45 1.00 18.08 2.20
CA ALA A 45 2.21 17.33 1.89
C ALA A 45 2.06 15.81 2.01
N ALA A 46 1.09 15.34 2.80
CA ALA A 46 0.86 13.93 3.02
C ALA A 46 -0.21 13.33 2.09
N ALA A 47 -1.18 14.14 1.62
CA ALA A 47 -2.37 13.58 0.99
C ALA A 47 -2.95 14.38 -0.18
N SER A 48 -2.29 15.43 -0.65
CA SER A 48 -2.87 16.35 -1.64
C SER A 48 -2.03 16.52 -2.91
N LEU A 49 -1.23 15.55 -3.27
CA LEU A 49 -0.52 15.59 -4.56
C LEU A 49 -1.50 15.18 -5.67
N TYR A 50 -1.85 16.12 -6.53
CA TYR A 50 -2.47 15.86 -7.81
C TYR A 50 -1.37 15.55 -8.81
N THR A 51 -1.46 14.42 -9.49
CA THR A 51 -0.39 13.94 -10.37
C THR A 51 -0.97 13.07 -11.49
N SER A 52 -0.12 12.68 -12.42
CA SER A 52 -0.44 11.70 -13.47
C SER A 52 0.45 10.46 -13.32
N ALA A 53 0.05 9.36 -13.94
CA ALA A 53 0.88 8.15 -14.00
C ALA A 53 2.22 8.45 -14.70
N ALA A 54 2.23 9.31 -15.72
CA ALA A 54 3.45 9.72 -16.41
C ALA A 54 4.42 10.45 -15.47
N ASP A 55 3.93 11.38 -14.66
CA ASP A 55 4.78 12.10 -13.71
C ASP A 55 5.29 11.18 -12.60
N LEU A 56 4.44 10.28 -12.08
CA LEU A 56 4.89 9.28 -11.11
C LEU A 56 5.91 8.31 -11.70
N THR A 57 5.88 8.02 -12.99
CA THR A 57 6.93 7.27 -13.67
C THR A 57 8.27 7.97 -13.56
N GLN A 58 8.32 9.30 -13.76
CA GLN A 58 9.55 10.08 -13.57
C GLN A 58 10.06 9.98 -12.12
N PHE A 59 9.14 10.03 -11.15
CA PHE A 59 9.48 9.88 -9.73
C PHE A 59 10.05 8.48 -9.42
N LEU A 60 9.41 7.41 -9.92
CA LEU A 60 9.90 6.05 -9.72
C LEU A 60 11.24 5.82 -10.43
N GLN A 61 11.39 6.27 -11.66
CA GLN A 61 12.64 6.17 -12.42
C GLN A 61 13.81 6.92 -11.77
N ALA A 62 13.53 7.94 -10.95
CA ALA A 62 14.57 8.59 -10.17
C ALA A 62 15.18 7.66 -9.10
N ASN A 63 14.56 6.54 -8.80
CA ASN A 63 15.08 5.55 -7.86
C ASN A 63 16.20 4.67 -8.45
N VAL A 64 16.38 4.64 -9.74
CA VAL A 64 17.35 3.79 -10.43
C VAL A 64 18.30 4.60 -11.30
N ALA A 65 19.41 3.98 -11.68
CA ALA A 65 20.32 4.58 -12.66
C ALA A 65 19.56 4.80 -13.98
N GLY A 66 19.73 5.98 -14.54
CA GLY A 66 19.15 6.29 -15.84
C GLY A 66 20.10 5.98 -16.98
N GLU A 67 19.61 6.20 -18.20
CA GLU A 67 20.41 6.12 -19.40
C GLU A 67 21.62 7.07 -19.33
N ASN A 68 22.68 6.75 -20.08
CA ASN A 68 23.89 7.58 -20.18
C ASN A 68 24.58 7.87 -18.84
N GLY A 69 24.48 6.98 -17.84
CA GLY A 69 25.15 7.12 -16.56
C GLY A 69 24.50 8.15 -15.63
N THR A 70 23.28 8.56 -15.88
CA THR A 70 22.55 9.43 -14.96
C THR A 70 22.37 8.74 -13.62
N LEU A 71 22.85 9.39 -12.55
CA LEU A 71 22.80 8.82 -11.20
C LEU A 71 21.36 8.73 -10.67
N PRO A 72 21.08 7.72 -9.81
CA PRO A 72 19.84 7.69 -9.03
C PRO A 72 19.67 8.98 -8.23
N GLY A 73 18.42 9.35 -7.97
CA GLY A 73 18.09 10.59 -7.27
C GLY A 73 17.94 11.81 -8.15
N ARG A 74 18.44 11.76 -9.40
CA ARG A 74 18.29 12.84 -10.40
C ARG A 74 18.64 14.24 -9.88
N GLY A 75 19.60 14.34 -8.94
CA GLY A 75 19.99 15.59 -8.29
C GLY A 75 19.03 16.09 -7.20
N VAL A 76 17.92 15.41 -6.96
CA VAL A 76 17.00 15.67 -5.83
C VAL A 76 17.54 15.05 -4.54
N LEU A 77 18.02 13.81 -4.66
CA LEU A 77 18.70 13.08 -3.58
C LEU A 77 20.02 12.54 -4.09
N THR A 78 20.97 12.29 -3.18
CA THR A 78 22.18 11.55 -3.53
C THR A 78 21.89 10.04 -3.59
N PRO A 79 22.69 9.25 -4.33
CA PRO A 79 22.55 7.80 -4.33
C PRO A 79 22.62 7.17 -2.94
N GLU A 80 23.49 7.73 -2.05
CA GLU A 80 23.66 7.26 -0.69
C GLU A 80 22.40 7.55 0.16
N ALA A 81 21.77 8.71 -0.02
CA ALA A 81 20.52 9.04 0.66
C ALA A 81 19.38 8.12 0.21
N LEU A 82 19.29 7.80 -1.07
CA LEU A 82 18.33 6.82 -1.58
C LEU A 82 18.60 5.42 -1.04
N ALA A 83 19.87 4.99 -0.97
CA ALA A 83 20.22 3.71 -0.40
C ALA A 83 19.84 3.63 1.08
N GLU A 84 20.06 4.69 1.84
CA GLU A 84 19.66 4.77 3.25
C GLU A 84 18.14 4.75 3.43
N MET A 85 17.39 5.45 2.59
CA MET A 85 15.92 5.43 2.63
C MET A 85 15.32 4.04 2.44
N ARG A 86 16.01 3.15 1.73
CA ARG A 86 15.56 1.78 1.44
C ARG A 86 16.00 0.75 2.48
N ARG A 87 16.82 1.14 3.47
CA ARG A 87 17.17 0.25 4.57
C ARG A 87 16.01 0.11 5.55
N PRO A 88 15.91 -1.04 6.22
CA PRO A 88 14.93 -1.24 7.28
C PRO A 88 15.17 -0.30 8.46
N HIS A 89 14.18 0.51 8.80
CA HIS A 89 14.17 1.41 9.94
C HIS A 89 13.04 1.12 10.91
N ALA A 90 11.97 0.43 10.46
CA ALA A 90 10.93 -0.03 11.34
C ALA A 90 10.47 -1.45 10.99
N TYR A 91 10.06 -2.16 12.04
CA TYR A 91 9.72 -3.58 11.99
C TYR A 91 8.32 -3.81 12.57
N GLN A 92 7.61 -4.77 12.02
CA GLN A 92 6.33 -5.22 12.55
C GLN A 92 6.33 -6.75 12.65
N TYR A 93 6.12 -7.27 13.86
CA TYR A 93 6.22 -8.71 14.16
C TYR A 93 7.53 -9.36 13.69
N GLY A 94 8.62 -8.59 13.69
CA GLY A 94 9.94 -9.03 13.22
C GLY A 94 10.17 -8.92 11.72
N ALA A 95 9.17 -8.54 10.94
CA ALA A 95 9.32 -8.27 9.52
C ALA A 95 9.77 -6.82 9.26
N GLU A 96 10.65 -6.65 8.30
CA GLU A 96 11.16 -5.37 7.81
C GLU A 96 10.13 -4.74 6.89
N ILE A 97 9.44 -3.68 7.34
CA ILE A 97 8.31 -3.11 6.61
C ILE A 97 8.46 -1.64 6.24
N TRP A 98 9.37 -0.90 6.89
CA TRP A 98 9.56 0.52 6.63
C TRP A 98 11.01 0.91 6.51
N GLY A 99 11.32 1.65 5.45
CA GLY A 99 12.49 2.50 5.33
C GLY A 99 12.22 3.93 5.79
N LEU A 100 12.99 4.90 5.31
CA LEU A 100 12.74 6.31 5.56
C LEU A 100 11.81 6.88 4.48
N GLY A 101 10.51 6.97 4.81
CA GLY A 101 9.49 7.48 3.89
C GLY A 101 9.15 6.55 2.72
N THR A 102 9.51 5.28 2.82
CA THR A 102 9.15 4.24 1.85
C THR A 102 8.74 2.96 2.55
N ILE A 103 7.79 2.24 1.97
CA ILE A 103 7.40 0.91 2.40
C ILE A 103 8.35 -0.11 1.75
N LEU A 104 8.72 -1.14 2.51
CA LEU A 104 9.48 -2.30 2.07
C LEU A 104 8.50 -3.46 1.88
N TYR A 105 8.12 -3.74 0.63
CA TYR A 105 7.04 -4.68 0.35
C TYR A 105 7.46 -6.12 0.40
N ALA A 106 8.57 -6.46 -0.26
CA ALA A 106 9.13 -7.80 -0.29
C ALA A 106 10.63 -7.75 -0.63
N PRO A 107 11.42 -8.75 -0.21
CA PRO A 107 12.78 -8.93 -0.74
C PRO A 107 12.78 -9.04 -2.27
N ASN A 108 13.71 -8.37 -2.93
CA ASN A 108 13.80 -8.33 -4.39
C ASN A 108 14.81 -9.32 -5.01
N ASN A 109 15.29 -10.30 -4.21
CA ASN A 109 16.28 -11.30 -4.63
C ASN A 109 17.65 -10.73 -5.06
N ALA A 110 17.93 -9.47 -4.73
CA ALA A 110 19.19 -8.77 -5.03
C ALA A 110 19.67 -7.95 -3.81
N ASP A 111 19.58 -8.56 -2.61
CA ASP A 111 19.96 -7.96 -1.32
C ASP A 111 19.25 -6.64 -0.99
N GLY A 112 18.01 -6.45 -1.51
CA GLY A 112 17.20 -5.27 -1.28
C GLY A 112 15.70 -5.60 -1.24
N PHE A 113 14.89 -4.58 -1.45
CA PHE A 113 13.43 -4.66 -1.40
C PHE A 113 12.79 -4.03 -2.63
N VAL A 114 11.62 -4.53 -3.02
CA VAL A 114 10.64 -3.74 -3.75
C VAL A 114 10.16 -2.64 -2.83
N VAL A 115 10.28 -1.40 -3.28
CA VAL A 115 10.01 -0.21 -2.45
C VAL A 115 8.97 0.69 -3.11
N GLY A 116 8.34 1.54 -2.31
CA GLY A 116 7.35 2.49 -2.81
C GLY A 116 6.44 3.03 -1.72
N HIS A 117 5.26 3.46 -2.12
CA HIS A 117 4.23 3.87 -1.17
C HIS A 117 2.84 3.66 -1.77
N ASP A 118 1.90 3.26 -0.92
CA ASP A 118 0.48 3.21 -1.23
C ASP A 118 -0.24 4.40 -0.62
N GLY A 119 -1.35 4.81 -1.24
CA GLY A 119 -2.24 5.84 -0.72
C GLY A 119 -3.66 5.32 -0.63
N SER A 120 -4.34 5.63 0.45
CA SER A 120 -5.77 5.38 0.60
C SER A 120 -6.43 6.58 1.25
N ASN A 121 -7.55 7.02 0.70
CA ASN A 121 -8.26 8.19 1.19
C ASN A 121 -9.75 8.13 0.88
N THR A 122 -10.53 8.95 1.59
CA THR A 122 -11.95 9.20 1.30
C THR A 122 -12.06 10.15 0.09
N PRO A 123 -13.02 9.95 -0.86
CA PRO A 123 -14.21 9.07 -0.77
C PRO A 123 -13.97 7.57 -1.02
N ALA A 124 -13.10 7.20 -1.91
CA ALA A 124 -12.57 5.87 -2.15
C ALA A 124 -11.47 6.04 -3.19
N ILE A 125 -10.35 6.60 -2.75
CA ILE A 125 -9.14 6.77 -3.56
C ILE A 125 -8.14 5.75 -3.06
N ASN A 126 -7.62 4.94 -3.98
CA ASN A 126 -6.52 4.03 -3.68
C ASN A 126 -5.44 4.17 -4.75
N THR A 127 -4.22 4.33 -4.33
CA THR A 127 -3.08 4.52 -5.22
C THR A 127 -1.93 3.63 -4.79
N SER A 128 -1.14 3.17 -5.74
CA SER A 128 0.10 2.46 -5.47
C SER A 128 1.17 2.88 -6.47
N ALA A 129 2.38 3.12 -5.98
CA ALA A 129 3.55 3.39 -6.80
C ALA A 129 4.72 2.61 -6.22
N ARG A 130 5.15 1.56 -6.90
CA ARG A 130 6.18 0.62 -6.44
C ARG A 130 7.23 0.40 -7.52
N ILE A 131 8.45 0.17 -7.09
CA ILE A 131 9.59 -0.12 -7.96
C ILE A 131 10.47 -1.19 -7.33
N ASP A 132 11.02 -2.08 -8.16
CA ASP A 132 12.18 -2.88 -7.81
C ASP A 132 13.45 -2.13 -8.26
N PRO A 133 14.24 -1.61 -7.31
CA PRO A 133 15.44 -0.87 -7.67
C PRO A 133 16.55 -1.72 -8.31
N ALA A 134 16.46 -3.04 -8.22
CA ALA A 134 17.45 -3.95 -8.80
C ALA A 134 17.22 -4.14 -10.31
N THR A 135 15.96 -4.24 -10.74
CA THR A 135 15.61 -4.44 -12.15
C THR A 135 15.21 -3.14 -12.86
N GLY A 136 14.71 -2.16 -12.10
CA GLY A 136 14.09 -0.94 -12.62
C GLY A 136 12.62 -1.11 -13.02
N ASP A 137 12.07 -2.32 -12.84
CA ASP A 137 10.65 -2.56 -13.08
C ASP A 137 9.79 -1.89 -12.01
N GLY A 138 8.66 -1.35 -12.40
CA GLY A 138 7.75 -0.68 -11.48
C GLY A 138 6.29 -0.73 -11.92
N ILE A 139 5.41 -0.47 -10.97
CA ILE A 139 3.97 -0.38 -11.21
C ILE A 139 3.41 0.90 -10.60
N ILE A 140 2.50 1.52 -11.33
CA ILE A 140 1.76 2.69 -10.86
C ILE A 140 0.28 2.42 -11.11
N LEU A 141 -0.50 2.58 -10.06
CA LEU A 141 -1.95 2.45 -10.07
C LEU A 141 -2.55 3.67 -9.41
N LEU A 142 -3.43 4.35 -10.13
CA LEU A 142 -4.19 5.49 -9.66
C LEU A 142 -5.66 5.17 -9.85
N GLU A 143 -6.40 5.05 -8.77
CA GLU A 143 -7.74 4.52 -8.79
C GLU A 143 -8.67 5.29 -7.87
N THR A 144 -9.93 5.34 -8.23
CA THR A 144 -11.03 5.86 -7.43
C THR A 144 -12.24 4.95 -7.59
N GLY A 145 -13.03 4.79 -6.53
CA GLY A 145 -14.19 3.89 -6.50
C GLY A 145 -13.95 2.61 -5.72
N ASN A 146 -12.70 2.32 -5.33
CA ASN A 146 -12.38 1.20 -4.46
C ASN A 146 -11.25 1.57 -3.51
N ALA A 147 -11.37 1.18 -2.24
CA ALA A 147 -10.42 1.56 -1.21
C ALA A 147 -9.13 0.70 -1.18
N ARG A 148 -9.06 -0.40 -1.97
CA ARG A 148 -7.97 -1.39 -1.89
C ARG A 148 -7.44 -1.91 -3.21
N LEU A 149 -8.17 -1.78 -4.31
CA LEU A 149 -7.88 -2.48 -5.56
C LEU A 149 -6.47 -2.19 -6.09
N ALA A 150 -6.02 -0.93 -6.05
CA ALA A 150 -4.67 -0.56 -6.48
C ALA A 150 -3.60 -1.25 -5.61
N THR A 151 -3.78 -1.28 -4.29
CA THR A 151 -2.88 -1.95 -3.35
C THR A 151 -2.84 -3.46 -3.60
N ASP A 152 -4.00 -4.09 -3.80
CA ASP A 152 -4.11 -5.54 -4.04
C ASP A 152 -3.44 -5.94 -5.37
N ILE A 153 -3.73 -5.22 -6.47
CA ILE A 153 -3.06 -5.46 -7.77
C ILE A 153 -1.55 -5.27 -7.67
N ALA A 154 -1.10 -4.24 -6.95
CA ALA A 154 0.32 -3.99 -6.77
C ALA A 154 1.00 -5.06 -5.89
N GLY A 155 0.27 -5.66 -4.93
CA GLY A 155 0.74 -6.81 -4.17
C GLY A 155 0.92 -8.06 -5.04
N GLU A 156 -0.02 -8.36 -5.91
CA GLU A 156 0.10 -9.44 -6.89
C GLU A 156 1.27 -9.21 -7.85
N TRP A 157 1.49 -7.97 -8.29
CA TRP A 157 2.63 -7.62 -9.11
C TRP A 157 3.97 -7.87 -8.38
N VAL A 158 4.07 -7.54 -7.08
CA VAL A 158 5.26 -7.83 -6.27
C VAL A 158 5.56 -9.32 -6.26
N PHE A 159 4.55 -10.16 -6.02
CA PHE A 159 4.69 -11.61 -6.06
C PHE A 159 5.12 -12.12 -7.44
N TRP A 160 4.47 -11.63 -8.50
CA TRP A 160 4.79 -11.99 -9.87
C TRP A 160 6.23 -11.61 -10.26
N ASN A 161 6.70 -10.43 -9.83
CA ASN A 161 8.02 -9.91 -10.15
C ASN A 161 9.14 -10.59 -9.36
N THR A 162 8.92 -10.94 -8.09
CA THR A 162 9.97 -11.41 -7.18
C THR A 162 9.80 -12.86 -6.72
N GLY A 163 8.62 -13.44 -6.83
CA GLY A 163 8.24 -14.70 -6.19
C GLY A 163 8.03 -14.60 -4.68
N ASN A 164 8.18 -13.41 -4.09
CA ASN A 164 8.02 -13.16 -2.65
C ASN A 164 6.69 -12.48 -2.37
N VAL A 165 6.08 -12.84 -1.23
CA VAL A 165 4.80 -12.26 -0.80
C VAL A 165 5.03 -10.82 -0.31
N ASP A 166 4.14 -9.92 -0.68
CA ASP A 166 4.07 -8.58 -0.13
C ASP A 166 3.74 -8.64 1.37
N LEU A 167 4.76 -8.36 2.19
CA LEU A 167 4.64 -8.44 3.65
C LEU A 167 3.71 -7.36 4.22
N PHE A 168 3.66 -6.19 3.60
CA PHE A 168 2.81 -5.10 4.06
C PHE A 168 1.33 -5.44 3.88
N VAL A 169 0.94 -5.96 2.71
CA VAL A 169 -0.42 -6.42 2.42
C VAL A 169 -0.77 -7.62 3.30
N LEU A 170 0.11 -8.61 3.41
CA LEU A 170 -0.10 -9.80 4.25
C LEU A 170 -0.37 -9.44 5.71
N LEU A 171 0.41 -8.51 6.28
CA LEU A 171 0.23 -8.09 7.66
C LEU A 171 -1.07 -7.32 7.87
N ALA A 172 -1.45 -6.45 6.92
CA ALA A 172 -2.72 -5.73 6.96
C ALA A 172 -3.91 -6.70 6.90
N ASP A 173 -3.85 -7.72 6.04
CA ASP A 173 -4.89 -8.74 5.91
C ASP A 173 -4.99 -9.61 7.15
N THR A 174 -3.86 -10.01 7.71
CA THR A 174 -3.83 -10.80 8.96
C THR A 174 -4.46 -10.03 10.11
N GLN A 175 -4.19 -8.74 10.23
CA GLN A 175 -4.80 -7.90 11.27
C GLN A 175 -6.33 -7.79 11.10
N SER A 176 -6.81 -7.67 9.89
CA SER A 176 -8.25 -7.58 9.60
C SER A 176 -8.97 -8.92 9.82
N ALA A 177 -8.32 -10.04 9.56
CA ALA A 177 -8.87 -11.39 9.74
C ALA A 177 -8.86 -11.85 11.22
N PHE A 178 -7.95 -11.32 12.05
CA PHE A 178 -7.77 -11.79 13.44
C PHE A 178 -9.05 -11.74 14.29
N PRO A 179 -9.86 -10.67 14.31
CA PRO A 179 -11.11 -10.65 15.07
C PRO A 179 -12.11 -11.73 14.62
N ILE A 180 -12.16 -12.02 13.32
CA ILE A 180 -13.05 -13.04 12.75
C ILE A 180 -12.62 -14.43 13.20
N LEU A 181 -11.32 -14.71 13.18
CA LEU A 181 -10.77 -15.97 13.66
C LEU A 181 -11.06 -16.17 15.16
N VAL A 182 -10.85 -15.14 15.97
CA VAL A 182 -11.16 -15.19 17.42
C VAL A 182 -12.64 -15.45 17.66
N ALA A 183 -13.53 -14.73 16.96
CA ALA A 183 -14.98 -14.95 17.07
C ALA A 183 -15.38 -16.39 16.65
N GLY A 184 -14.78 -16.91 15.58
CA GLY A 184 -14.97 -18.29 15.14
C GLY A 184 -14.57 -19.33 16.20
N TRP A 185 -13.41 -19.16 16.81
CA TRP A 185 -12.95 -20.03 17.91
C TRP A 185 -13.87 -19.97 19.12
N ILE A 186 -14.30 -18.76 19.53
CA ILE A 186 -15.27 -18.60 20.63
C ILE A 186 -16.58 -19.34 20.33
N ALA A 187 -17.12 -19.20 19.11
CA ALA A 187 -18.34 -19.89 18.69
C ALA A 187 -18.20 -21.41 18.73
N ILE A 188 -17.07 -21.95 18.26
CA ILE A 188 -16.76 -23.39 18.34
C ILE A 188 -16.71 -23.85 19.78
N PHE A 189 -16.03 -23.11 20.65
CA PHE A 189 -15.91 -23.43 22.07
C PHE A 189 -17.28 -23.46 22.79
N ILE A 190 -18.11 -22.45 22.55
CA ILE A 190 -19.48 -22.39 23.11
C ILE A 190 -20.31 -23.57 22.59
N GLY A 191 -20.28 -23.84 21.27
CA GLY A 191 -20.99 -24.94 20.66
C GLY A 191 -20.60 -26.32 21.27
N ALA A 192 -19.30 -26.55 21.42
CA ALA A 192 -18.77 -27.76 22.02
C ALA A 192 -19.21 -27.93 23.48
N THR A 193 -19.20 -26.83 24.25
CA THR A 193 -19.62 -26.83 25.66
C THR A 193 -21.11 -27.13 25.79
N VAL A 194 -21.96 -26.49 24.97
CA VAL A 194 -23.41 -26.73 24.96
C VAL A 194 -23.72 -28.19 24.57
N LEU A 195 -23.12 -28.71 23.51
CA LEU A 195 -23.29 -30.08 23.07
C LEU A 195 -22.87 -31.07 24.15
N SER A 196 -21.73 -30.85 24.79
CA SER A 196 -21.25 -31.68 25.89
C SER A 196 -22.23 -31.69 27.08
N GLY A 197 -22.74 -30.49 27.41
CA GLY A 197 -23.76 -30.36 28.46
C GLY A 197 -25.05 -31.13 28.16
N LEU A 198 -25.55 -31.01 26.94
CA LEU A 198 -26.75 -31.73 26.45
C LEU A 198 -26.55 -33.24 26.47
N VAL A 199 -25.37 -33.71 26.04
CA VAL A 199 -25.04 -35.17 26.09
C VAL A 199 -25.02 -35.67 27.55
N LEU A 200 -24.41 -34.94 28.47
CA LEU A 200 -24.36 -35.27 29.89
C LEU A 200 -25.76 -35.31 30.53
N LEU A 201 -26.60 -34.31 30.20
CA LEU A 201 -27.98 -34.28 30.71
C LEU A 201 -28.82 -35.45 30.15
N ARG A 202 -28.67 -35.79 28.87
CA ARG A 202 -29.33 -36.97 28.29
C ARG A 202 -28.86 -38.28 28.94
N ARG A 203 -27.58 -38.45 29.24
CA ARG A 203 -27.02 -39.60 29.92
C ARG A 203 -27.53 -39.73 31.37
N ARG A 204 -27.64 -38.61 32.10
CA ARG A 204 -28.22 -38.61 33.47
C ARG A 204 -29.69 -39.03 33.48
N ARG A 205 -30.53 -38.50 32.56
CA ARG A 205 -31.95 -38.89 32.46
C ARG A 205 -32.15 -40.37 32.14
N ARG A 206 -31.26 -40.99 31.33
CA ARG A 206 -31.32 -42.41 31.01
C ARG A 206 -30.87 -43.34 32.17
N ARG A 207 -30.20 -42.82 33.19
CA ARG A 207 -29.79 -43.58 34.37
C ARG A 207 -30.78 -43.49 35.54
N SER A 208 -31.73 -42.55 35.46
CA SER A 208 -32.77 -42.33 36.48
C SER A 208 -34.14 -42.89 36.08
N ALA A 209 -34.26 -43.47 34.90
CA ALA A 209 -35.40 -44.24 34.42
C ALA A 209 -35.03 -45.74 34.32
#